data_69c85ff5564eaf1fde93c30b91e8cf46
#
_entry.id   69c85ff5564eaf1fde93c30b91e8cf46
#
_cell.length_a   1.000
_cell.length_b   1.000
_cell.length_c   1.000
_cell.angle_alpha   90.00
_cell.angle_beta   90.00
_cell.angle_gamma   90.00
#
_symmetry.space_group_name_H-M   'P 1'
#
loop_
_entity.id
_entity.type
_entity.pdbx_description
1 polymer ?
#
loop_
_entity_poly.entity_id
_entity_poly.type
_entity_poly.pdbx_seq_one_letter_code
_entity_poly.pdbx_strand_id
1 'polypeptide(L)'
;LYGQVCDMDGILRLAKKHKLKIIEDCAEAHGAKFKGMKVGSFGDIGCFSFYGNKVITTGEGGMCTTNNSELNHKLRIMRDHGMSKERRYWHDIVGFNYRLTNLQAAIGVAQLERIENIHKNRYNYEVNYKEVIDSTKFSFQKNLVNRDRIIWFVCLLVKKGVNRDEYVKRLNELGIEARPFFYTLSEMEIYKKYCNEDTSIAMKISRKGLNLPTYEVSQKINMLKEILSNFK
;
A
#
# COMPACT_ATOMS: atom_id res chain seq x y z
N LEU A 1 0.17 5.23 -1.51
CA LEU A 1 1.44 4.57 -1.23
C LEU A 1 1.64 4.49 0.28
N TYR A 2 2.06 3.33 0.80
CA TYR A 2 2.27 3.08 2.23
C TYR A 2 1.08 3.44 3.13
N GLY A 3 -0.14 3.19 2.67
CA GLY A 3 -1.37 3.41 3.44
C GLY A 3 -1.85 4.86 3.54
N GLN A 4 -1.12 5.83 2.99
CA GLN A 4 -1.52 7.24 2.99
C GLN A 4 -2.48 7.55 1.85
N VAL A 5 -3.51 8.34 2.16
CA VAL A 5 -4.52 8.77 1.18
C VAL A 5 -4.09 10.03 0.43
N CYS A 6 -4.39 10.10 -0.86
CA CYS A 6 -4.19 11.29 -1.69
C CYS A 6 -5.13 12.44 -1.30
N ASP A 7 -4.87 13.65 -1.84
CA ASP A 7 -5.83 14.76 -1.77
C ASP A 7 -6.98 14.53 -2.76
N MET A 8 -8.00 13.79 -2.31
CA MET A 8 -9.12 13.41 -3.17
C MET A 8 -9.94 14.61 -3.62
N ASP A 9 -10.07 15.68 -2.82
CA ASP A 9 -10.78 16.90 -3.25
C ASP A 9 -10.08 17.55 -4.45
N GLY A 10 -8.75 17.64 -4.40
CA GLY A 10 -7.96 18.21 -5.51
C GLY A 10 -8.08 17.35 -6.77
N ILE A 11 -7.93 16.03 -6.62
CA ILE A 11 -8.03 15.06 -7.72
C ILE A 11 -9.41 15.09 -8.37
N LEU A 12 -10.48 15.05 -7.57
CA LEU A 12 -11.87 15.07 -8.06
C LEU A 12 -12.20 16.38 -8.81
N ARG A 13 -11.70 17.53 -8.31
CA ARG A 13 -11.87 18.82 -9.01
C ARG A 13 -11.20 18.81 -10.39
N LEU A 14 -9.96 18.29 -10.47
CA LEU A 14 -9.23 18.19 -11.73
C LEU A 14 -9.93 17.22 -12.69
N ALA A 15 -10.33 16.05 -12.21
CA ALA A 15 -11.04 15.06 -13.01
C ALA A 15 -12.35 15.63 -13.58
N LYS A 16 -13.14 16.34 -12.76
CA LYS A 16 -14.35 17.00 -13.24
C LYS A 16 -14.06 18.09 -14.28
N LYS A 17 -13.04 18.94 -14.03
CA LYS A 17 -12.65 20.02 -14.95
C LYS A 17 -12.23 19.49 -16.32
N HIS A 18 -11.47 18.39 -16.35
CA HIS A 18 -10.89 17.84 -17.56
C HIS A 18 -11.63 16.58 -18.06
N LYS A 19 -12.79 16.24 -17.50
CA LYS A 19 -13.60 15.07 -17.86
C LYS A 19 -12.79 13.76 -17.83
N LEU A 20 -11.92 13.61 -16.82
CA LEU A 20 -11.06 12.44 -16.63
C LEU A 20 -11.79 11.35 -15.88
N LYS A 21 -11.42 10.09 -16.14
CA LYS A 21 -11.77 8.94 -15.34
C LYS A 21 -10.74 8.73 -14.23
N ILE A 22 -11.18 8.28 -13.07
CA ILE A 22 -10.33 8.04 -11.92
C ILE A 22 -10.30 6.54 -11.60
N ILE A 23 -9.10 5.98 -11.58
CA ILE A 23 -8.83 4.66 -11.02
C ILE A 23 -8.04 4.88 -9.73
N GLU A 24 -8.57 4.40 -8.61
CA GLU A 24 -7.89 4.45 -7.32
C GLU A 24 -7.06 3.19 -7.14
N ASP A 25 -5.75 3.33 -7.02
CA ASP A 25 -4.88 2.23 -6.55
C ASP A 25 -4.89 2.20 -5.01
N CYS A 26 -5.70 1.30 -4.48
CA CYS A 26 -5.88 1.09 -3.05
C CYS A 26 -5.10 -0.14 -2.53
N ALA A 27 -4.16 -0.66 -3.33
CA ALA A 27 -3.42 -1.89 -3.03
C ALA A 27 -2.67 -1.88 -1.69
N GLU A 28 -2.41 -0.69 -1.13
CA GLU A 28 -1.70 -0.49 0.13
C GLU A 28 -2.54 0.25 1.18
N ALA A 29 -3.83 0.46 0.91
CA ALA A 29 -4.67 1.39 1.67
C ALA A 29 -6.03 0.79 2.09
N HIS A 30 -6.10 -0.53 2.32
CA HIS A 30 -7.33 -1.23 2.73
C HIS A 30 -7.94 -0.63 3.99
N GLY A 31 -9.09 0.05 3.83
CA GLY A 31 -9.79 0.68 4.94
C GLY A 31 -9.36 2.11 5.30
N ALA A 32 -8.33 2.67 4.63
CA ALA A 32 -7.97 4.07 4.77
C ALA A 32 -9.12 5.00 4.35
N LYS A 33 -9.17 6.21 4.92
CA LYS A 33 -10.28 7.13 4.67
C LYS A 33 -9.77 8.54 4.35
N PHE A 34 -10.54 9.24 3.53
CA PHE A 34 -10.43 10.68 3.33
C PHE A 34 -11.75 11.32 3.72
N LYS A 35 -11.73 12.25 4.69
CA LYS A 35 -12.94 12.88 5.25
C LYS A 35 -14.02 11.87 5.66
N GLY A 36 -13.61 10.76 6.27
CA GLY A 36 -14.51 9.70 6.73
C GLY A 36 -14.96 8.69 5.66
N MET A 37 -14.78 8.96 4.36
CA MET A 37 -15.10 8.03 3.27
C MET A 37 -13.92 7.11 2.96
N LYS A 38 -14.19 5.81 2.78
CA LYS A 38 -13.15 4.82 2.47
C LYS A 38 -12.59 5.02 1.04
N VAL A 39 -11.29 4.83 0.89
CA VAL A 39 -10.65 4.77 -0.44
C VAL A 39 -11.23 3.64 -1.28
N GLY A 40 -11.15 3.76 -2.61
CA GLY A 40 -11.78 2.85 -3.56
C GLY A 40 -13.27 3.13 -3.79
N SER A 41 -13.80 4.25 -3.24
CA SER A 41 -15.19 4.68 -3.42
C SER A 41 -15.32 6.10 -4.01
N PHE A 42 -14.22 6.77 -4.31
CA PHE A 42 -14.22 8.12 -4.87
C PHE A 42 -14.21 8.14 -6.38
N GLY A 43 -13.44 7.24 -6.99
CA GLY A 43 -13.25 7.17 -8.43
C GLY A 43 -14.28 6.30 -9.15
N ASP A 44 -14.05 6.12 -10.44
CA ASP A 44 -14.85 5.22 -11.28
C ASP A 44 -14.62 3.75 -10.91
N ILE A 45 -13.35 3.41 -10.57
CA ILE A 45 -12.93 2.06 -10.14
C ILE A 45 -11.92 2.18 -9.00
N GLY A 46 -12.10 1.41 -7.93
CA GLY A 46 -11.09 1.16 -6.90
C GLY A 46 -10.44 -0.20 -7.11
N CYS A 47 -9.11 -0.28 -6.96
CA CYS A 47 -8.33 -1.50 -7.14
C CYS A 47 -7.63 -1.87 -5.82
N PHE A 48 -7.85 -3.10 -5.33
CA PHE A 48 -7.27 -3.63 -4.11
C PHE A 48 -6.42 -4.85 -4.41
N SER A 49 -5.30 -5.01 -3.70
CA SER A 49 -4.44 -6.18 -3.76
C SER A 49 -4.61 -7.06 -2.53
N PHE A 50 -4.69 -8.37 -2.72
CA PHE A 50 -4.68 -9.36 -1.66
C PHE A 50 -3.41 -10.22 -1.69
N TYR A 51 -2.32 -9.66 -2.24
CA TYR A 51 -1.01 -10.30 -2.21
C TYR A 51 -0.54 -10.58 -0.78
N GLY A 52 0.36 -11.55 -0.62
CA GLY A 52 0.78 -12.11 0.66
C GLY A 52 1.22 -11.11 1.74
N ASN A 53 1.81 -9.98 1.36
CA ASN A 53 2.30 -8.96 2.29
C ASN A 53 1.31 -7.81 2.57
N LYS A 54 0.12 -7.82 2.00
CA LYS A 54 -0.87 -6.74 2.20
C LYS A 54 -1.51 -6.79 3.59
N VAL A 55 -2.27 -5.76 3.91
CA VAL A 55 -2.95 -5.63 5.22
C VAL A 55 -3.87 -6.82 5.48
N ILE A 56 -4.62 -7.22 4.45
CA ILE A 56 -5.35 -8.48 4.37
C ILE A 56 -4.90 -9.21 3.10
N THR A 57 -4.86 -10.53 3.13
CA THR A 57 -4.31 -11.32 2.03
C THR A 57 -5.13 -12.57 1.75
N THR A 58 -5.09 -13.03 0.50
CA THR A 58 -5.55 -14.35 0.05
C THR A 58 -4.41 -15.18 -0.53
N GLY A 59 -3.15 -14.83 -0.15
CA GLY A 59 -1.92 -15.33 -0.77
C GLY A 59 -1.63 -14.57 -2.05
N GLU A 60 -2.41 -14.78 -3.05
CA GLU A 60 -2.52 -14.00 -4.30
C GLU A 60 -3.97 -13.58 -4.51
N GLY A 61 -4.20 -12.49 -5.22
CA GLY A 61 -5.54 -12.03 -5.56
C GLY A 61 -5.68 -10.51 -5.55
N GLY A 62 -6.86 -10.06 -5.92
CA GLY A 62 -7.25 -8.65 -5.92
C GLY A 62 -8.75 -8.48 -6.11
N MET A 63 -9.19 -7.23 -5.98
CA MET A 63 -10.59 -6.87 -6.16
C MET A 63 -10.70 -5.51 -6.81
N CYS A 64 -11.65 -5.36 -7.72
CA CYS A 64 -12.11 -4.08 -8.21
C CYS A 64 -13.46 -3.74 -7.60
N THR A 65 -13.63 -2.48 -7.19
CA THR A 65 -14.89 -1.91 -6.72
C THR A 65 -15.36 -0.82 -7.66
N THR A 66 -16.67 -0.72 -7.90
CA THR A 66 -17.28 0.35 -8.70
C THR A 66 -18.77 0.49 -8.37
N ASN A 67 -19.29 1.71 -8.47
CA ASN A 67 -20.72 2.01 -8.39
C ASN A 67 -21.38 2.08 -9.77
N ASN A 68 -20.62 1.88 -10.86
CA ASN A 68 -21.12 1.91 -12.23
C ASN A 68 -21.44 0.49 -12.70
N SER A 69 -22.70 0.23 -13.04
CA SER A 69 -23.17 -1.09 -13.48
C SER A 69 -22.54 -1.58 -14.78
N GLU A 70 -22.27 -0.67 -15.73
CA GLU A 70 -21.59 -1.00 -16.99
C GLU A 70 -20.14 -1.42 -16.75
N LEU A 71 -19.40 -0.66 -15.93
CA LEU A 71 -18.03 -1.01 -15.55
C LEU A 71 -18.00 -2.34 -14.78
N ASN A 72 -18.93 -2.56 -13.84
CA ASN A 72 -19.04 -3.84 -13.14
C ASN A 72 -19.27 -5.01 -14.11
N HIS A 73 -20.14 -4.83 -15.10
CA HIS A 73 -20.39 -5.85 -16.13
C HIS A 73 -19.11 -6.16 -16.92
N LYS A 74 -18.42 -5.13 -17.43
CA LYS A 74 -17.14 -5.28 -18.16
C LYS A 74 -16.07 -5.96 -17.33
N LEU A 75 -15.88 -5.55 -16.08
CA LEU A 75 -14.89 -6.14 -15.17
C LEU A 75 -15.16 -7.64 -14.94
N ARG A 76 -16.43 -8.04 -14.79
CA ARG A 76 -16.81 -9.44 -14.61
C ARG A 76 -16.55 -10.31 -15.84
N ILE A 77 -16.79 -9.77 -17.04
CA ILE A 77 -16.50 -10.47 -18.29
C ILE A 77 -14.98 -10.57 -18.50
N MET A 78 -14.28 -9.47 -18.36
CA MET A 78 -12.82 -9.43 -18.55
C MET A 78 -12.09 -10.37 -17.58
N ARG A 79 -12.51 -10.46 -16.33
CA ARG A 79 -11.97 -11.36 -15.31
C ARG A 79 -12.14 -12.84 -15.65
N ASP A 80 -13.17 -13.19 -16.43
CA ASP A 80 -13.56 -14.54 -16.79
C ASP A 80 -13.44 -14.77 -18.29
N HIS A 81 -12.22 -14.70 -18.80
CA HIS A 81 -11.83 -15.00 -20.17
C HIS A 81 -12.50 -14.16 -21.28
N GLY A 82 -13.21 -13.09 -20.95
CA GLY A 82 -14.02 -12.36 -21.94
C GLY A 82 -15.24 -13.15 -22.45
N MET A 83 -15.67 -14.16 -21.68
CA MET A 83 -16.70 -15.11 -22.10
C MET A 83 -18.09 -14.51 -22.01
N SER A 84 -18.90 -14.75 -23.04
CA SER A 84 -20.32 -14.39 -23.06
C SER A 84 -21.10 -15.12 -21.95
N LYS A 85 -22.03 -14.42 -21.33
CA LYS A 85 -22.95 -15.04 -20.36
C LYS A 85 -24.11 -15.82 -21.03
N GLU A 86 -24.39 -15.50 -22.29
CA GLU A 86 -25.50 -16.08 -23.05
C GLU A 86 -25.07 -17.34 -23.80
N ARG A 87 -23.80 -17.40 -24.19
CA ARG A 87 -23.26 -18.50 -24.99
C ARG A 87 -21.97 -19.03 -24.40
N ARG A 88 -22.01 -20.23 -23.85
CA ARG A 88 -20.81 -20.90 -23.27
C ARG A 88 -19.72 -21.11 -24.33
N TYR A 89 -18.45 -20.85 -23.94
CA TYR A 89 -17.25 -20.94 -24.80
C TYR A 89 -17.21 -19.92 -25.96
N TRP A 90 -18.11 -18.94 -25.96
CA TRP A 90 -18.06 -17.82 -26.89
C TRP A 90 -17.48 -16.60 -26.20
N HIS A 91 -16.54 -15.91 -26.83
CA HIS A 91 -15.83 -14.77 -26.26
C HIS A 91 -16.16 -13.49 -27.01
N ASP A 92 -16.78 -12.54 -26.34
CA ASP A 92 -17.20 -11.26 -26.92
C ASP A 92 -16.07 -10.23 -26.93
N ILE A 93 -15.13 -10.34 -25.97
CA ILE A 93 -13.99 -9.44 -25.81
C ILE A 93 -12.76 -10.22 -25.38
N VAL A 94 -11.58 -9.60 -25.53
CA VAL A 94 -10.35 -10.13 -24.93
C VAL A 94 -10.45 -10.03 -23.39
N GLY A 95 -10.24 -11.15 -22.72
CA GLY A 95 -10.31 -11.24 -21.27
C GLY A 95 -9.16 -12.04 -20.68
N PHE A 96 -9.20 -12.19 -19.35
CA PHE A 96 -8.14 -12.79 -18.57
C PHE A 96 -8.69 -13.91 -17.69
N ASN A 97 -7.84 -14.82 -17.26
CA ASN A 97 -8.19 -15.79 -16.22
C ASN A 97 -7.78 -15.21 -14.85
N TYR A 98 -8.58 -14.28 -14.35
CA TYR A 98 -8.33 -13.56 -13.09
C TYR A 98 -9.42 -13.84 -12.04
N ARG A 99 -9.99 -15.03 -12.08
CA ARG A 99 -10.98 -15.45 -11.09
C ARG A 99 -10.30 -15.82 -9.77
N LEU A 100 -10.83 -15.29 -8.67
CA LEU A 100 -10.44 -15.72 -7.33
C LEU A 100 -11.09 -17.09 -7.06
N THR A 101 -10.34 -18.04 -6.49
CA THR A 101 -10.91 -19.33 -6.08
C THR A 101 -11.75 -19.18 -4.81
N ASN A 102 -12.69 -20.12 -4.58
CA ASN A 102 -13.49 -20.11 -3.36
C ASN A 102 -12.63 -20.24 -2.10
N LEU A 103 -11.53 -20.99 -2.16
CA LEU A 103 -10.56 -21.10 -1.05
C LEU A 103 -9.92 -19.74 -0.71
N GLN A 104 -9.44 -19.04 -1.73
CA GLN A 104 -8.89 -17.70 -1.56
C GLN A 104 -9.94 -16.72 -1.05
N ALA A 105 -11.16 -16.76 -1.61
CA ALA A 105 -12.26 -15.91 -1.19
C ALA A 105 -12.65 -16.14 0.28
N ALA A 106 -12.69 -17.39 0.75
CA ALA A 106 -12.97 -17.72 2.14
C ALA A 106 -11.92 -17.14 3.10
N ILE A 107 -10.63 -17.22 2.75
CA ILE A 107 -9.56 -16.58 3.51
C ILE A 107 -9.77 -15.05 3.55
N GLY A 108 -10.09 -14.46 2.40
CA GLY A 108 -10.32 -13.01 2.29
C GLY A 108 -11.49 -12.54 3.16
N VAL A 109 -12.61 -13.26 3.17
CA VAL A 109 -13.78 -12.96 4.02
C VAL A 109 -13.39 -13.01 5.49
N ALA A 110 -12.73 -14.09 5.94
CA ALA A 110 -12.32 -14.24 7.34
C ALA A 110 -11.35 -13.13 7.79
N GLN A 111 -10.47 -12.66 6.91
CA GLN A 111 -9.59 -11.54 7.24
C GLN A 111 -10.31 -10.18 7.21
N LEU A 112 -11.25 -9.99 6.28
CA LEU A 112 -12.04 -8.77 6.19
C LEU A 112 -12.93 -8.58 7.42
N GLU A 113 -13.51 -9.65 7.97
CA GLU A 113 -14.27 -9.63 9.23
C GLU A 113 -13.41 -9.15 10.42
N ARG A 114 -12.11 -9.32 10.35
CA ARG A 114 -11.15 -8.94 11.41
C ARG A 114 -10.36 -7.67 11.11
N ILE A 115 -10.69 -6.94 10.04
CA ILE A 115 -9.84 -5.84 9.54
C ILE A 115 -9.61 -4.74 10.58
N GLU A 116 -10.62 -4.41 11.38
CA GLU A 116 -10.50 -3.39 12.45
C GLU A 116 -9.48 -3.82 13.52
N ASN A 117 -9.47 -5.09 13.91
CA ASN A 117 -8.47 -5.63 14.84
C ASN A 117 -7.06 -5.64 14.22
N ILE A 118 -6.96 -5.97 12.93
CA ILE A 118 -5.70 -5.92 12.19
C ILE A 118 -5.15 -4.50 12.17
N HIS A 119 -5.97 -3.49 11.88
CA HIS A 119 -5.57 -2.09 11.91
C HIS A 119 -5.12 -1.64 13.31
N LYS A 120 -5.88 -2.00 14.35
CA LYS A 120 -5.52 -1.68 15.74
C LYS A 120 -4.14 -2.26 16.10
N ASN A 121 -3.89 -3.52 15.77
CA ASN A 121 -2.60 -4.16 16.06
C ASN A 121 -1.46 -3.48 15.29
N ARG A 122 -1.64 -3.19 13.99
CA ARG A 122 -0.64 -2.49 13.19
C ARG A 122 -0.35 -1.08 13.70
N TYR A 123 -1.36 -0.37 14.16
CA TYR A 123 -1.19 0.92 14.80
C TYR A 123 -0.38 0.81 16.11
N ASN A 124 -0.67 -0.20 16.94
CA ASN A 124 0.09 -0.45 18.16
C ASN A 124 1.57 -0.76 17.86
N TYR A 125 1.88 -1.47 16.78
CA TYR A 125 3.28 -1.67 16.37
C TYR A 125 3.97 -0.35 16.04
N GLU A 126 3.32 0.57 15.34
CA GLU A 126 3.91 1.89 15.09
C GLU A 126 4.14 2.68 16.39
N VAL A 127 3.21 2.61 17.34
CA VAL A 127 3.36 3.24 18.68
C VAL A 127 4.58 2.66 19.39
N ASN A 128 4.69 1.34 19.46
CA ASN A 128 5.82 0.66 20.09
C ASN A 128 7.17 1.05 19.44
N TYR A 129 7.22 1.13 18.12
CA TYR A 129 8.44 1.62 17.42
C TYR A 129 8.77 3.07 17.78
N LYS A 130 7.76 3.93 17.96
CA LYS A 130 7.99 5.34 18.35
C LYS A 130 8.59 5.49 19.73
N GLU A 131 8.37 4.54 20.64
CA GLU A 131 8.94 4.55 21.99
C GLU A 131 10.43 4.20 22.01
N VAL A 132 10.92 3.44 21.02
CA VAL A 132 12.29 2.92 21.00
C VAL A 132 13.17 3.55 19.93
N ILE A 133 12.61 4.15 18.89
CA ILE A 133 13.35 4.73 17.78
C ILE A 133 13.72 6.18 18.10
N ASP A 134 15.02 6.48 17.98
CA ASP A 134 15.58 7.82 18.19
C ASP A 134 15.01 8.82 17.17
N SER A 135 14.15 9.70 17.65
CA SER A 135 13.53 10.75 16.85
C SER A 135 14.52 11.82 16.35
N THR A 136 15.75 11.88 16.87
CA THR A 136 16.80 12.78 16.35
C THR A 136 17.37 12.24 15.04
N LYS A 137 17.40 10.91 14.86
CA LYS A 137 17.94 10.21 13.69
C LYS A 137 16.89 9.85 12.65
N PHE A 138 15.64 9.68 13.05
CA PHE A 138 14.54 9.22 12.19
C PHE A 138 13.30 10.09 12.28
N SER A 139 12.48 10.03 11.25
CA SER A 139 11.13 10.57 11.27
C SER A 139 10.12 9.55 10.74
N PHE A 140 8.98 9.44 11.42
CA PHE A 140 7.87 8.61 11.02
C PHE A 140 6.99 9.28 9.97
N GLN A 141 6.19 8.47 9.26
CA GLN A 141 5.16 8.98 8.36
C GLN A 141 4.15 9.83 9.15
N LYS A 142 3.85 11.03 8.65
CA LYS A 142 2.95 11.97 9.30
C LYS A 142 1.50 11.60 9.07
N ASN A 143 0.66 11.81 10.08
CA ASN A 143 -0.79 11.86 9.87
C ASN A 143 -1.14 13.20 9.23
N LEU A 144 -1.90 13.18 8.15
CA LEU A 144 -2.34 14.38 7.45
C LEU A 144 -3.79 14.69 7.82
N VAL A 145 -4.15 15.98 7.81
CA VAL A 145 -5.50 16.43 8.13
C VAL A 145 -6.52 15.78 7.17
N ASN A 146 -7.66 15.37 7.72
CA ASN A 146 -8.75 14.72 6.99
C ASN A 146 -8.38 13.39 6.30
N ARG A 147 -7.30 12.75 6.71
CA ARG A 147 -6.81 11.49 6.13
C ARG A 147 -6.54 10.49 7.24
N ASP A 148 -7.38 9.46 7.31
CA ASP A 148 -7.17 8.32 8.22
C ASP A 148 -6.36 7.27 7.46
N ARG A 149 -5.03 7.40 7.53
CA ARG A 149 -4.14 6.40 6.92
C ARG A 149 -4.20 5.07 7.67
N ILE A 150 -3.86 4.00 6.98
CA ILE A 150 -3.61 2.69 7.61
C ILE A 150 -2.09 2.43 7.65
N ILE A 151 -1.69 1.49 8.51
CA ILE A 151 -0.30 1.05 8.59
C ILE A 151 -0.14 -0.22 7.76
N TRP A 152 0.40 -0.10 6.54
CA TRP A 152 0.84 -1.28 5.79
C TRP A 152 2.21 -1.73 6.26
N PHE A 153 3.18 -0.83 6.30
CA PHE A 153 4.46 -0.95 6.98
C PHE A 153 4.68 0.25 7.89
N VAL A 154 5.53 0.12 8.91
CA VAL A 154 5.99 1.28 9.68
C VAL A 154 7.10 1.95 8.89
N CYS A 155 6.80 3.13 8.36
CA CYS A 155 7.66 3.87 7.44
C CYS A 155 8.52 4.89 8.19
N LEU A 156 9.83 4.86 7.92
CA LEU A 156 10.82 5.79 8.49
C LEU A 156 11.59 6.49 7.39
N LEU A 157 11.95 7.74 7.65
CA LEU A 157 12.97 8.46 6.88
C LEU A 157 14.17 8.73 7.77
N VAL A 158 15.36 8.36 7.31
CA VAL A 158 16.62 8.71 8.00
C VAL A 158 16.91 10.20 7.84
N LYS A 159 17.40 10.81 8.92
CA LYS A 159 17.86 12.20 8.93
C LYS A 159 19.33 12.29 8.49
N LYS A 160 19.87 13.53 8.49
CA LYS A 160 21.28 13.77 8.10
C LYS A 160 22.22 13.00 9.03
N GLY A 161 23.23 12.37 8.45
CA GLY A 161 24.26 11.62 9.18
C GLY A 161 23.94 10.13 9.40
N VAL A 162 22.75 9.64 9.01
CA VAL A 162 22.39 8.22 9.12
C VAL A 162 22.48 7.56 7.76
N ASN A 163 23.22 6.45 7.66
CA ASN A 163 23.28 5.61 6.47
C ASN A 163 22.12 4.61 6.48
N ARG A 164 21.12 4.82 5.62
CA ARG A 164 19.91 3.98 5.51
C ARG A 164 20.24 2.52 5.21
N ASP A 165 21.15 2.26 4.28
CA ASP A 165 21.41 0.89 3.80
C ASP A 165 22.16 0.07 4.84
N GLU A 166 23.10 0.69 5.56
CA GLU A 166 23.78 0.07 6.69
C GLU A 166 22.80 -0.26 7.83
N TYR A 167 21.86 0.66 8.09
CA TYR A 167 20.83 0.45 9.10
C TYR A 167 19.90 -0.71 8.73
N VAL A 168 19.43 -0.77 7.49
CA VAL A 168 18.62 -1.89 6.98
C VAL A 168 19.40 -3.21 7.08
N LYS A 169 20.66 -3.22 6.67
CA LYS A 169 21.52 -4.42 6.77
C LYS A 169 21.61 -4.90 8.22
N ARG A 170 21.90 -4.00 9.15
CA ARG A 170 22.05 -4.34 10.57
C ARG A 170 20.77 -4.88 11.19
N LEU A 171 19.61 -4.28 10.88
CA LEU A 171 18.32 -4.79 11.35
C LEU A 171 18.06 -6.20 10.86
N ASN A 172 18.35 -6.49 9.59
CA ASN A 172 18.16 -7.81 9.00
C ASN A 172 19.10 -8.86 9.65
N GLU A 173 20.36 -8.52 9.92
CA GLU A 173 21.31 -9.39 10.66
C GLU A 173 20.78 -9.78 12.04
N LEU A 174 19.95 -8.95 12.65
CA LEU A 174 19.32 -9.18 13.94
C LEU A 174 17.94 -9.82 13.85
N GLY A 175 17.58 -10.27 12.65
CA GLY A 175 16.31 -10.95 12.39
C GLY A 175 15.09 -10.02 12.42
N ILE A 176 15.29 -8.72 12.21
CA ILE A 176 14.21 -7.74 12.03
C ILE A 176 14.16 -7.38 10.55
N GLU A 177 13.15 -7.87 9.86
CA GLU A 177 13.00 -7.69 8.42
C GLU A 177 12.74 -6.22 8.10
N ALA A 178 13.80 -5.47 7.81
CA ALA A 178 13.73 -4.11 7.31
C ALA A 178 13.99 -4.08 5.81
N ARG A 179 13.30 -3.18 5.10
CA ARG A 179 13.42 -3.03 3.65
C ARG A 179 13.59 -1.57 3.26
N PRO A 180 14.41 -1.23 2.27
CA PRO A 180 14.42 0.12 1.70
C PRO A 180 13.05 0.47 1.10
N PHE A 181 12.76 1.77 0.96
CA PHE A 181 11.64 2.21 0.15
C PHE A 181 11.84 1.81 -1.31
N PHE A 182 10.73 1.72 -2.05
CA PHE A 182 10.77 1.47 -3.48
C PHE A 182 11.63 2.51 -4.20
N TYR A 183 12.36 2.05 -5.19
CA TYR A 183 13.03 2.95 -6.13
C TYR A 183 11.98 3.76 -6.90
N THR A 184 12.34 4.98 -7.30
CA THR A 184 11.46 5.80 -8.13
C THR A 184 11.42 5.25 -9.55
N LEU A 185 10.26 5.29 -10.20
CA LEU A 185 10.13 4.87 -11.59
C LEU A 185 11.06 5.67 -12.52
N SER A 186 11.30 6.94 -12.18
CA SER A 186 12.20 7.82 -12.93
C SER A 186 13.67 7.37 -12.93
N GLU A 187 14.10 6.57 -11.96
CA GLU A 187 15.46 5.99 -11.92
C GLU A 187 15.57 4.69 -12.70
N MET A 188 14.43 4.04 -13.04
CA MET A 188 14.43 2.77 -13.75
C MET A 188 14.69 2.98 -15.23
N GLU A 189 15.65 2.24 -15.80
CA GLU A 189 16.07 2.36 -17.19
C GLU A 189 14.91 2.30 -18.19
N ILE A 190 13.98 1.38 -17.94
CA ILE A 190 12.80 1.17 -18.80
C ILE A 190 11.86 2.38 -18.88
N TYR A 191 11.89 3.27 -17.86
CA TYR A 191 11.02 4.44 -17.78
C TYR A 191 11.73 5.77 -17.97
N LYS A 192 13.06 5.82 -18.01
CA LYS A 192 13.86 7.07 -18.17
C LYS A 192 13.41 7.94 -19.33
N LYS A 193 13.05 7.34 -20.47
CA LYS A 193 12.59 8.07 -21.65
C LYS A 193 11.29 8.86 -21.46
N TYR A 194 10.53 8.58 -20.40
CA TYR A 194 9.28 9.26 -20.06
C TYR A 194 9.45 10.30 -18.95
N CYS A 195 10.65 10.43 -18.38
CA CYS A 195 10.91 11.31 -17.24
C CYS A 195 11.36 12.69 -17.75
N ASN A 196 10.40 13.59 -17.91
CA ASN A 196 10.63 14.95 -18.41
C ASN A 196 10.57 16.02 -17.30
N GLU A 197 10.32 15.62 -16.05
CA GLU A 197 10.13 16.55 -14.94
C GLU A 197 11.06 16.25 -13.76
N ASP A 198 11.20 17.23 -12.87
CA ASP A 198 12.00 17.09 -11.65
C ASP A 198 11.36 16.11 -10.66
N THR A 199 11.99 14.96 -10.46
CA THR A 199 11.61 13.92 -9.49
C THR A 199 12.54 13.88 -8.29
N SER A 200 13.36 14.91 -8.05
CA SER A 200 14.38 14.96 -7.00
C SER A 200 13.85 14.71 -5.60
N ILE A 201 12.63 15.17 -5.29
CA ILE A 201 11.96 14.92 -3.99
C ILE A 201 11.66 13.44 -3.82
N ALA A 202 11.08 12.80 -4.83
CA ALA A 202 10.76 11.37 -4.79
C ALA A 202 12.04 10.53 -4.64
N MET A 203 13.08 10.83 -5.41
CA MET A 203 14.39 10.19 -5.30
C MET A 203 15.02 10.36 -3.91
N LYS A 204 14.96 11.56 -3.34
CA LYS A 204 15.45 11.85 -1.99
C LYS A 204 14.71 11.04 -0.93
N ILE A 205 13.38 10.92 -1.04
CA ILE A 205 12.56 10.13 -0.11
C ILE A 205 12.87 8.63 -0.28
N SER A 206 12.93 8.13 -1.50
CA SER A 206 13.29 6.74 -1.80
C SER A 206 14.63 6.34 -1.18
N ARG A 207 15.67 7.16 -1.36
CA ARG A 207 17.01 6.90 -0.83
C ARG A 207 17.12 6.97 0.71
N LYS A 208 16.20 7.72 1.34
CA LYS A 208 16.17 7.91 2.79
C LYS A 208 15.16 7.02 3.51
N GLY A 209 14.27 6.39 2.77
CA GLY A 209 13.17 5.65 3.32
C GLY A 209 13.51 4.19 3.63
N LEU A 210 12.97 3.70 4.74
CA LEU A 210 12.95 2.28 5.07
C LEU A 210 11.62 1.89 5.71
N ASN A 211 11.27 0.63 5.54
CA ASN A 211 10.09 0.00 6.11
C ASN A 211 10.49 -0.96 7.21
N LEU A 212 9.76 -0.91 8.32
CA LEU A 212 9.84 -1.89 9.40
C LEU A 212 8.63 -2.82 9.35
N PRO A 213 8.76 -4.07 9.85
CA PRO A 213 7.70 -5.05 9.83
C PRO A 213 6.52 -4.64 10.72
N THR A 214 5.33 -5.17 10.39
CA THR A 214 4.07 -4.98 11.13
C THR A 214 3.49 -6.31 11.60
N TYR A 215 4.35 -7.26 11.96
CA TYR A 215 4.01 -8.45 12.74
C TYR A 215 4.52 -8.30 14.18
N GLU A 216 4.19 -9.24 15.04
CA GLU A 216 4.53 -9.16 16.46
C GLU A 216 6.04 -9.06 16.70
N VAL A 217 6.47 -7.87 17.09
CA VAL A 217 7.87 -7.54 17.41
C VAL A 217 8.05 -7.36 18.91
N SER A 218 7.00 -7.59 19.71
CA SER A 218 6.97 -7.33 21.15
C SER A 218 8.12 -7.98 21.90
N GLN A 219 8.49 -9.19 21.53
CA GLN A 219 9.63 -9.90 22.11
C GLN A 219 11.00 -9.31 21.69
N LYS A 220 11.04 -8.59 20.56
CA LYS A 220 12.27 -7.99 20.00
C LYS A 220 12.37 -6.49 20.26
N ILE A 221 11.35 -5.84 20.82
CA ILE A 221 11.34 -4.38 21.07
C ILE A 221 12.46 -3.95 22.01
N ASN A 222 12.71 -4.71 23.08
CA ASN A 222 13.79 -4.42 24.00
C ASN A 222 15.16 -4.58 23.32
N MET A 223 15.32 -5.60 22.48
CA MET A 223 16.50 -5.80 21.64
C MET A 223 16.66 -4.66 20.60
N LEU A 224 15.56 -4.21 19.99
CA LEU A 224 15.54 -3.04 19.14
C LEU A 224 16.04 -1.78 19.85
N LYS A 225 15.60 -1.55 21.09
CA LYS A 225 16.01 -0.39 21.89
C LYS A 225 17.51 -0.38 22.13
N GLU A 226 18.09 -1.52 22.50
CA GLU A 226 19.53 -1.69 22.71
C GLU A 226 20.33 -1.48 21.42
N ILE A 227 19.85 -2.04 20.30
CA ILE A 227 20.49 -1.91 18.97
C ILE A 227 20.43 -0.47 18.48
N LEU A 228 19.28 0.17 18.59
CA LEU A 228 19.04 1.51 18.06
C LEU A 228 19.77 2.59 18.87
N SER A 229 19.99 2.36 20.17
CA SER A 229 20.80 3.25 21.03
C SER A 229 22.30 3.19 20.70
N ASN A 230 22.77 2.05 20.21
CA ASN A 230 24.19 1.82 19.89
C ASN A 230 24.59 2.19 18.44
N PHE A 231 23.66 2.64 17.60
CA PHE A 231 23.95 3.19 16.28
C PHE A 231 24.54 4.61 16.39
N LYS A 232 25.86 4.70 16.22
CA LYS A 232 26.57 5.97 16.05
C LYS A 232 26.44 6.49 14.62
#